data_5a067a4632182350b0638158b92d6278
#
_entry.id   5a067a4632182350b0638158b92d6278
#
_cell.length_a   1.000
_cell.length_b   1.000
_cell.length_c   1.000
_cell.angle_alpha   90.00
_cell.angle_beta   90.00
_cell.angle_gamma   90.00
#
_symmetry.space_group_name_H-M   'P 1'
#
loop_
_entity.id
_entity.type
_entity.pdbx_description
1 polymer ?
#
loop_
_entity_poly.entity_id
_entity_poly.type
_entity_poly.pdbx_seq_one_letter_code
_entity_poly.pdbx_strand_id
1 'polypeptide(L)'
;KWGGNSILIKNAAKRIYLVLICLILYAPIVTLMVLSFNNTKSRSRWGGFTGKWYVSLFQNKEIMNALYTTLIIALLSALIATLIGTLAALGMQVMRSRTRTLFMGITNIPMLNADIVTGVSLMLLFIAFRLTLGFKTILLAHITFNIPYVILSVMPKLKQTNKRTYEAALDLGASPLYAFVKVVLPDIMPGIFSGFLLAFTMSLDDFVITHFTKGPGVDTLSTKIYSEVRKGIKPEMYALSTLMFVTVLILLILINLSPADKRKKNVPVRFGRARKIGRFFFQKLIPVAMAVLIVIGGFIYGQKDGTSKNGQVIVYNWGEYIDPEIIDLFEEETGIDVIYEEFETNEIMYPKIQSGAIAYDVVCPSDYMIQRMIENDLLAEINYDHIPNLKYIGDNYMKMSRQFDPENKYSVPYLWGTVGILYNKKMVDEPVDSWGILWDKKYEDSILMQDSVRDAFAVALKYLGYSLNSTDLDELEAAKNLLIEQKPLVQAYVIDQVRDKMIGGEAALGVIYSGEALYCQQENPDLDYVIPKEGTNIWIDSWVIPKNAKNVENAEAFINILCRPDIAKM
;
A
#
# COMPACT_ATOMS: atom_id res chain seq x y z
N LYS A 1 49.66 -33.43 -13.69
CA LYS A 1 49.26 -32.80 -12.39
C LYS A 1 48.73 -31.35 -12.55
N TRP A 2 48.77 -30.70 -13.72
CA TRP A 2 48.33 -29.32 -13.91
C TRP A 2 46.84 -29.12 -14.20
N GLY A 3 46.09 -30.14 -14.64
CA GLY A 3 44.68 -30.06 -14.95
C GLY A 3 43.73 -30.07 -13.73
N GLY A 4 44.11 -30.72 -12.61
CA GLY A 4 43.30 -30.85 -11.42
C GLY A 4 43.09 -29.53 -10.65
N ASN A 5 44.15 -28.71 -10.55
CA ASN A 5 44.10 -27.44 -9.83
C ASN A 5 43.22 -26.39 -10.53
N SER A 6 43.20 -26.36 -11.87
CA SER A 6 42.38 -25.41 -12.61
C SER A 6 40.88 -25.71 -12.48
N ILE A 7 40.49 -26.97 -12.36
CA ILE A 7 39.10 -27.39 -12.13
C ILE A 7 38.64 -27.07 -10.69
N LEU A 8 39.52 -27.27 -9.71
CA LEU A 8 39.25 -26.92 -8.31
C LEU A 8 39.11 -25.42 -8.13
N ILE A 9 39.98 -24.62 -8.73
CA ILE A 9 39.90 -23.14 -8.69
C ILE A 9 38.62 -22.64 -9.39
N LYS A 10 38.25 -23.19 -10.56
CA LYS A 10 36.99 -22.84 -11.25
C LYS A 10 35.75 -23.20 -10.41
N ASN A 11 35.78 -24.35 -9.73
CA ASN A 11 34.67 -24.76 -8.88
C ASN A 11 34.58 -23.92 -7.59
N ALA A 12 35.72 -23.55 -7.01
CA ALA A 12 35.77 -22.64 -5.88
C ALA A 12 35.27 -21.23 -6.28
N ALA A 13 35.72 -20.68 -7.40
CA ALA A 13 35.22 -19.40 -7.92
C ALA A 13 33.70 -19.40 -8.18
N LYS A 14 33.15 -20.48 -8.76
CA LYS A 14 31.71 -20.63 -8.93
C LYS A 14 30.95 -20.65 -7.60
N ARG A 15 31.48 -21.35 -6.59
CA ARG A 15 30.85 -21.39 -5.25
C ARG A 15 30.90 -20.02 -4.58
N ILE A 16 32.05 -19.31 -4.64
CA ILE A 16 32.21 -17.96 -4.10
C ILE A 16 31.23 -17.02 -4.78
N TYR A 17 31.13 -17.07 -6.11
CA TYR A 17 30.19 -16.26 -6.89
C TYR A 17 28.73 -16.51 -6.49
N LEU A 18 28.31 -17.78 -6.34
CA LEU A 18 26.97 -18.13 -5.88
C LEU A 18 26.70 -17.63 -4.45
N VAL A 19 27.66 -17.79 -3.54
CA VAL A 19 27.53 -17.29 -2.17
C VAL A 19 27.40 -15.77 -2.15
N LEU A 20 28.19 -15.08 -2.95
CA LEU A 20 28.17 -13.61 -3.04
C LEU A 20 26.82 -13.12 -3.59
N ILE A 21 26.29 -13.76 -4.64
CA ILE A 21 24.94 -13.45 -5.14
C ILE A 21 23.88 -13.71 -4.05
N CYS A 22 23.94 -14.85 -3.38
CA CYS A 22 23.02 -15.15 -2.30
C CYS A 22 23.11 -14.10 -1.17
N LEU A 23 24.30 -13.71 -0.77
CA LEU A 23 24.51 -12.66 0.23
C LEU A 23 23.88 -11.33 -0.20
N ILE A 24 24.13 -10.89 -1.43
CA ILE A 24 23.55 -9.63 -1.95
C ILE A 24 22.02 -9.70 -1.99
N LEU A 25 21.45 -10.82 -2.44
CA LEU A 25 19.99 -10.98 -2.53
C LEU A 25 19.30 -11.07 -1.16
N TYR A 26 19.91 -11.74 -0.20
CA TYR A 26 19.30 -11.97 1.11
C TYR A 26 19.71 -10.96 2.19
N ALA A 27 20.77 -10.18 1.98
CA ALA A 27 21.24 -9.18 2.94
C ALA A 27 20.14 -8.19 3.35
N PRO A 28 19.34 -7.59 2.44
CA PRO A 28 18.24 -6.70 2.83
C PRO A 28 17.20 -7.39 3.73
N ILE A 29 16.85 -8.65 3.42
CA ILE A 29 15.87 -9.43 4.18
C ILE A 29 16.40 -9.73 5.58
N VAL A 30 17.68 -10.14 5.67
CA VAL A 30 18.34 -10.40 6.97
C VAL A 30 18.44 -9.12 7.79
N THR A 31 18.71 -7.98 7.16
CA THR A 31 18.74 -6.68 7.83
C THR A 31 17.37 -6.35 8.43
N LEU A 32 16.27 -6.51 7.67
CA LEU A 32 14.91 -6.33 8.19
C LEU A 32 14.61 -7.27 9.36
N MET A 33 15.03 -8.55 9.27
CA MET A 33 14.89 -9.50 10.36
C MET A 33 15.62 -9.06 11.62
N VAL A 34 16.84 -8.54 11.50
CA VAL A 34 17.61 -8.04 12.64
C VAL A 34 16.93 -6.81 13.24
N LEU A 35 16.51 -5.86 12.40
CA LEU A 35 15.83 -4.64 12.84
C LEU A 35 14.47 -4.93 13.51
N SER A 36 13.79 -6.02 13.16
CA SER A 36 12.53 -6.42 13.83
C SER A 36 12.69 -6.73 15.33
N PHE A 37 13.91 -6.99 15.77
CA PHE A 37 14.25 -7.20 17.17
C PHE A 37 14.91 -5.99 17.84
N ASN A 38 15.06 -4.87 17.13
CA ASN A 38 15.65 -3.66 17.71
C ASN A 38 14.64 -2.95 18.61
N ASN A 39 15.04 -2.58 19.83
CA ASN A 39 14.16 -1.92 20.80
C ASN A 39 13.88 -0.43 20.47
N THR A 40 14.69 0.19 19.61
CA THR A 40 14.47 1.58 19.16
C THR A 40 13.73 1.61 17.83
N LYS A 41 13.01 2.72 17.59
CA LYS A 41 12.41 3.01 16.27
C LYS A 41 13.48 3.38 15.23
N SER A 42 14.66 3.82 15.67
CA SER A 42 15.77 4.22 14.79
C SER A 42 16.38 3.03 14.06
N ARG A 43 16.67 3.22 12.76
CA ARG A 43 17.32 2.21 11.90
C ARG A 43 18.83 2.18 12.08
N SER A 44 19.42 3.32 12.44
CA SER A 44 20.87 3.50 12.56
C SER A 44 21.41 3.18 13.94
N ARG A 45 20.54 3.13 15.00
CA ARG A 45 20.95 2.90 16.38
C ARG A 45 20.36 1.59 16.92
N TRP A 46 21.21 0.70 17.43
CA TRP A 46 20.78 -0.51 18.12
C TRP A 46 20.49 -0.22 19.58
N GLY A 47 19.22 -0.38 20.01
CA GLY A 47 18.76 -0.11 21.36
C GLY A 47 18.58 -1.34 22.25
N GLY A 48 19.06 -2.52 21.80
CA GLY A 48 18.90 -3.79 22.52
C GLY A 48 17.86 -4.71 21.85
N PHE A 49 17.84 -5.96 22.32
CA PHE A 49 16.94 -6.98 21.77
C PHE A 49 15.54 -6.89 22.39
N THR A 50 14.50 -6.93 21.58
CA THR A 50 13.10 -6.94 22.00
C THR A 50 12.22 -7.79 21.09
N GLY A 51 11.14 -8.35 21.63
CA GLY A 51 10.06 -9.00 20.87
C GLY A 51 8.76 -8.22 20.87
N LYS A 52 8.75 -6.99 21.42
CA LYS A 52 7.53 -6.19 21.61
C LYS A 52 6.77 -5.91 20.32
N TRP A 53 7.49 -5.72 19.21
CA TRP A 53 6.90 -5.41 17.91
C TRP A 53 6.05 -6.53 17.33
N TYR A 54 6.36 -7.79 17.68
CA TYR A 54 5.53 -8.94 17.30
C TYR A 54 4.21 -8.95 18.08
N VAL A 55 4.22 -8.53 19.34
CA VAL A 55 2.99 -8.41 20.16
C VAL A 55 2.14 -7.26 19.62
N SER A 56 2.74 -6.09 19.41
CA SER A 56 2.09 -4.90 18.84
C SER A 56 1.47 -5.21 17.47
N LEU A 57 2.20 -5.93 16.60
CA LEU A 57 1.70 -6.35 15.28
C LEU A 57 0.36 -7.11 15.35
N PHE A 58 0.25 -8.09 16.26
CA PHE A 58 -0.98 -8.88 16.40
C PHE A 58 -2.12 -8.11 17.08
N GLN A 59 -1.81 -7.03 17.80
CA GLN A 59 -2.79 -6.13 18.39
C GLN A 59 -3.26 -5.05 17.42
N ASN A 60 -2.49 -4.78 16.37
CA ASN A 60 -2.82 -3.78 15.36
C ASN A 60 -3.95 -4.28 14.45
N LYS A 61 -5.16 -3.78 14.70
CA LYS A 61 -6.38 -4.15 13.96
C LYS A 61 -6.27 -3.87 12.46
N GLU A 62 -5.66 -2.76 12.07
CA GLU A 62 -5.54 -2.36 10.66
C GLU A 62 -4.66 -3.33 9.86
N ILE A 63 -3.49 -3.69 10.40
CA ILE A 63 -2.58 -4.65 9.75
C ILE A 63 -3.23 -6.03 9.67
N MET A 64 -3.91 -6.46 10.74
CA MET A 64 -4.61 -7.74 10.74
C MET A 64 -5.76 -7.77 9.75
N ASN A 65 -6.55 -6.71 9.64
CA ASN A 65 -7.62 -6.58 8.65
C ASN A 65 -7.05 -6.60 7.22
N ALA A 66 -5.96 -5.88 6.95
CA ALA A 66 -5.28 -5.91 5.66
C ALA A 66 -4.77 -7.31 5.31
N LEU A 67 -4.21 -8.05 6.27
CA LEU A 67 -3.78 -9.43 6.09
C LEU A 67 -4.96 -10.35 5.76
N TYR A 68 -6.07 -10.28 6.50
CA TYR A 68 -7.26 -11.08 6.22
C TYR A 68 -7.86 -10.75 4.85
N THR A 69 -7.99 -9.46 4.52
CA THR A 69 -8.49 -9.01 3.21
C THR A 69 -7.63 -9.59 2.08
N THR A 70 -6.30 -9.51 2.20
CA THR A 70 -5.36 -10.07 1.21
C THR A 70 -5.57 -11.56 1.02
N LEU A 71 -5.62 -12.33 2.11
CA LEU A 71 -5.78 -13.79 2.04
C LEU A 71 -7.12 -14.20 1.42
N ILE A 72 -8.20 -13.49 1.77
CA ILE A 72 -9.54 -13.77 1.23
C ILE A 72 -9.59 -13.45 -0.26
N ILE A 73 -9.12 -12.26 -0.68
CA ILE A 73 -9.09 -11.86 -2.08
C ILE A 73 -8.23 -12.82 -2.90
N ALA A 74 -7.02 -13.13 -2.42
CA ALA A 74 -6.12 -14.04 -3.11
C ALA A 74 -6.72 -15.43 -3.29
N LEU A 75 -7.37 -15.96 -2.25
CA LEU A 75 -8.00 -17.27 -2.31
C LEU A 75 -9.21 -17.29 -3.24
N LEU A 76 -10.15 -16.34 -3.06
CA LEU A 76 -11.38 -16.29 -3.85
C LEU A 76 -11.07 -16.01 -5.32
N SER A 77 -10.19 -15.05 -5.60
CA SER A 77 -9.79 -14.75 -6.99
C SER A 77 -9.08 -15.94 -7.65
N ALA A 78 -8.15 -16.60 -6.94
CA ALA A 78 -7.46 -17.77 -7.47
C ALA A 78 -8.41 -18.94 -7.73
N LEU A 79 -9.37 -19.22 -6.85
CA LEU A 79 -10.36 -20.29 -7.04
C LEU A 79 -11.25 -20.01 -8.27
N ILE A 80 -11.80 -18.79 -8.35
CA ILE A 80 -12.69 -18.41 -9.46
C ILE A 80 -11.91 -18.35 -10.77
N ALA A 81 -10.73 -17.73 -10.78
CA ALA A 81 -9.86 -17.67 -11.98
C ALA A 81 -9.42 -19.08 -12.42
N THR A 82 -9.15 -20.00 -11.49
CA THR A 82 -8.81 -21.39 -11.81
C THR A 82 -9.97 -22.12 -12.47
N LEU A 83 -11.18 -21.94 -11.99
CA LEU A 83 -12.36 -22.50 -12.61
C LEU A 83 -12.56 -21.96 -14.03
N ILE A 84 -12.61 -20.64 -14.18
CA ILE A 84 -12.83 -19.97 -15.48
C ILE A 84 -11.68 -20.28 -16.44
N GLY A 85 -10.43 -20.14 -16.01
CA GLY A 85 -9.24 -20.38 -16.83
C GLY A 85 -9.10 -21.84 -17.27
N THR A 86 -9.48 -22.81 -16.43
CA THR A 86 -9.51 -24.23 -16.81
C THR A 86 -10.59 -24.49 -17.86
N LEU A 87 -11.79 -23.95 -17.68
CA LEU A 87 -12.87 -24.06 -18.68
C LEU A 87 -12.49 -23.38 -20.00
N ALA A 88 -11.86 -22.21 -19.94
CA ALA A 88 -11.35 -21.52 -21.13
C ALA A 88 -10.27 -22.34 -21.85
N ALA A 89 -9.31 -22.93 -21.12
CA ALA A 89 -8.28 -23.78 -21.67
C ALA A 89 -8.87 -25.03 -22.38
N LEU A 90 -9.89 -25.66 -21.78
CA LEU A 90 -10.61 -26.77 -22.37
C LEU A 90 -11.34 -26.33 -23.66
N GLY A 91 -12.04 -25.19 -23.64
CA GLY A 91 -12.70 -24.64 -24.82
C GLY A 91 -11.70 -24.33 -25.94
N MET A 92 -10.56 -23.72 -25.64
CA MET A 92 -9.51 -23.43 -26.61
C MET A 92 -8.87 -24.69 -27.21
N GLN A 93 -8.84 -25.80 -26.46
CA GLN A 93 -8.32 -27.08 -26.96
C GLN A 93 -9.09 -27.62 -28.15
N VAL A 94 -10.41 -27.41 -28.21
CA VAL A 94 -11.30 -27.87 -29.29
C VAL A 94 -11.42 -26.87 -30.43
N MET A 95 -10.94 -25.64 -30.26
CA MET A 95 -10.99 -24.59 -31.30
C MET A 95 -10.04 -24.90 -32.49
N ARG A 96 -10.42 -24.40 -33.68
CA ARG A 96 -9.54 -24.39 -34.87
C ARG A 96 -8.25 -23.58 -34.55
N SER A 97 -7.13 -23.98 -35.17
CA SER A 97 -5.81 -23.38 -34.90
C SER A 97 -5.80 -21.84 -34.95
N ARG A 98 -6.40 -21.26 -36.01
CA ARG A 98 -6.46 -19.78 -36.16
C ARG A 98 -7.22 -19.09 -35.03
N THR A 99 -8.40 -19.61 -34.69
CA THR A 99 -9.24 -19.06 -33.60
C THR A 99 -8.53 -19.21 -32.25
N ARG A 100 -7.92 -20.38 -32.01
CA ARG A 100 -7.14 -20.60 -30.77
C ARG A 100 -5.98 -19.62 -30.65
N THR A 101 -5.23 -19.37 -31.75
CA THR A 101 -4.12 -18.42 -31.74
C THR A 101 -4.60 -17.00 -31.42
N LEU A 102 -5.74 -16.58 -31.98
CA LEU A 102 -6.36 -15.30 -31.72
C LEU A 102 -6.74 -15.17 -30.23
N PHE A 103 -7.47 -16.16 -29.69
CA PHE A 103 -7.85 -16.14 -28.25
C PHE A 103 -6.64 -16.18 -27.32
N MET A 104 -5.61 -16.98 -27.65
CA MET A 104 -4.36 -16.96 -26.87
C MET A 104 -3.65 -15.60 -26.92
N GLY A 105 -3.67 -14.94 -28.10
CA GLY A 105 -3.14 -13.58 -28.23
C GLY A 105 -3.87 -12.58 -27.32
N ILE A 106 -5.21 -12.57 -27.39
CA ILE A 106 -6.06 -11.70 -26.55
C ILE A 106 -5.84 -11.98 -25.05
N THR A 107 -5.78 -13.25 -24.67
CA THR A 107 -5.55 -13.67 -23.28
C THR A 107 -4.20 -13.18 -22.75
N ASN A 108 -3.18 -13.09 -23.61
CA ASN A 108 -1.85 -12.65 -23.18
C ASN A 108 -1.71 -11.11 -23.08
N ILE A 109 -2.64 -10.33 -23.62
CA ILE A 109 -2.58 -8.86 -23.58
C ILE A 109 -2.42 -8.33 -22.14
N PRO A 110 -3.25 -8.75 -21.15
CA PRO A 110 -3.09 -8.26 -19.77
C PRO A 110 -1.74 -8.59 -19.14
N MET A 111 -1.12 -9.69 -19.52
CA MET A 111 0.21 -10.10 -19.01
C MET A 111 1.37 -9.31 -19.62
N LEU A 112 1.20 -8.80 -20.85
CA LEU A 112 2.23 -8.02 -21.55
C LEU A 112 2.10 -6.52 -21.30
N ASN A 113 0.94 -6.10 -20.79
CA ASN A 113 0.65 -4.73 -20.46
C ASN A 113 1.25 -4.36 -19.10
N ALA A 114 1.61 -3.09 -18.90
CA ALA A 114 2.05 -2.61 -17.59
C ALA A 114 0.88 -2.67 -16.59
N ASP A 115 1.12 -3.14 -15.37
CA ASP A 115 0.10 -3.30 -14.33
C ASP A 115 -0.65 -1.99 -14.04
N ILE A 116 0.06 -0.85 -14.09
CA ILE A 116 -0.53 0.49 -13.94
C ILE A 116 -1.62 0.73 -15.00
N VAL A 117 -1.35 0.41 -16.27
CA VAL A 117 -2.30 0.61 -17.38
C VAL A 117 -3.52 -0.30 -17.17
N THR A 118 -3.29 -1.54 -16.75
CA THR A 118 -4.36 -2.50 -16.45
C THR A 118 -5.20 -2.03 -15.27
N GLY A 119 -4.57 -1.58 -14.17
CA GLY A 119 -5.24 -1.07 -12.98
C GLY A 119 -6.09 0.16 -13.26
N VAL A 120 -5.53 1.16 -13.95
CA VAL A 120 -6.26 2.38 -14.34
C VAL A 120 -7.42 2.05 -15.28
N SER A 121 -7.21 1.16 -16.27
CA SER A 121 -8.27 0.76 -17.20
C SER A 121 -9.43 0.07 -16.50
N LEU A 122 -9.14 -0.81 -15.53
CA LEU A 122 -10.17 -1.48 -14.71
C LEU A 122 -10.89 -0.48 -13.81
N MET A 123 -10.18 0.44 -13.19
CA MET A 123 -10.78 1.52 -12.39
C MET A 123 -11.77 2.32 -13.23
N LEU A 124 -11.35 2.82 -14.40
CA LEU A 124 -12.20 3.59 -15.30
C LEU A 124 -13.41 2.78 -15.77
N LEU A 125 -13.23 1.49 -16.04
CA LEU A 125 -14.31 0.57 -16.41
C LEU A 125 -15.33 0.46 -15.26
N PHE A 126 -14.88 0.27 -14.03
CA PHE A 126 -15.77 0.17 -12.86
C PHE A 126 -16.54 1.47 -12.63
N ILE A 127 -15.89 2.63 -12.76
CA ILE A 127 -16.54 3.94 -12.67
C ILE A 127 -17.59 4.11 -13.78
N ALA A 128 -17.28 3.72 -15.02
CA ALA A 128 -18.22 3.79 -16.15
C ALA A 128 -19.47 2.94 -15.91
N PHE A 129 -19.32 1.78 -15.25
CA PHE A 129 -20.45 0.94 -14.83
C PHE A 129 -21.09 1.38 -13.49
N ARG A 130 -20.67 2.51 -12.92
CA ARG A 130 -21.14 3.03 -11.62
C ARG A 130 -20.99 2.02 -10.47
N LEU A 131 -19.96 1.19 -10.54
CA LEU A 131 -19.61 0.30 -9.44
C LEU A 131 -18.79 1.11 -8.42
N THR A 132 -19.22 1.09 -7.17
CA THR A 132 -18.43 1.66 -6.07
C THR A 132 -17.16 0.84 -5.87
N LEU A 133 -16.02 1.53 -5.82
CA LEU A 133 -14.73 0.89 -5.56
C LEU A 133 -14.72 0.27 -4.15
N GLY A 134 -14.07 -0.89 -3.99
CA GLY A 134 -14.02 -1.62 -2.72
C GLY A 134 -13.65 -3.09 -2.91
N PHE A 135 -14.00 -3.92 -1.96
CA PHE A 135 -13.70 -5.35 -1.99
C PHE A 135 -14.14 -6.06 -3.28
N LYS A 136 -15.34 -5.74 -3.80
CA LYS A 136 -15.88 -6.37 -5.02
C LYS A 136 -15.06 -6.02 -6.27
N THR A 137 -14.64 -4.79 -6.40
CA THR A 137 -13.85 -4.32 -7.54
C THR A 137 -12.43 -4.87 -7.52
N ILE A 138 -11.79 -4.96 -6.34
CA ILE A 138 -10.51 -5.65 -6.18
C ILE A 138 -10.65 -7.12 -6.58
N LEU A 139 -11.66 -7.81 -6.06
CA LEU A 139 -11.88 -9.22 -6.37
C LEU A 139 -12.06 -9.45 -7.89
N LEU A 140 -12.89 -8.65 -8.56
CA LEU A 140 -13.11 -8.72 -10.00
C LEU A 140 -11.83 -8.44 -10.80
N ALA A 141 -11.05 -7.45 -10.39
CA ALA A 141 -9.77 -7.13 -10.99
C ALA A 141 -8.79 -8.31 -10.87
N HIS A 142 -8.66 -8.88 -9.67
CA HIS A 142 -7.80 -10.03 -9.41
C HIS A 142 -8.22 -11.29 -10.17
N ILE A 143 -9.52 -11.55 -10.30
CA ILE A 143 -10.01 -12.64 -11.16
C ILE A 143 -9.57 -12.40 -12.61
N THR A 144 -9.76 -11.18 -13.11
CA THR A 144 -9.51 -10.83 -14.52
C THR A 144 -8.04 -11.04 -14.89
N PHE A 145 -7.08 -10.51 -14.10
CA PHE A 145 -5.68 -10.66 -14.44
C PHE A 145 -5.12 -12.07 -14.15
N ASN A 146 -5.75 -12.84 -13.26
CA ASN A 146 -5.32 -14.19 -12.90
C ASN A 146 -5.71 -15.25 -13.96
N ILE A 147 -6.80 -15.06 -14.72
CA ILE A 147 -7.27 -16.01 -15.74
C ILE A 147 -6.18 -16.39 -16.75
N PRO A 148 -5.40 -15.47 -17.35
CA PRO A 148 -4.32 -15.79 -18.28
C PRO A 148 -3.27 -16.75 -17.70
N TYR A 149 -2.86 -16.54 -16.47
CA TYR A 149 -1.85 -17.39 -15.80
C TYR A 149 -2.33 -18.82 -15.61
N VAL A 150 -3.61 -18.99 -15.27
CA VAL A 150 -4.23 -20.31 -15.16
C VAL A 150 -4.28 -21.00 -16.54
N ILE A 151 -4.73 -20.30 -17.58
CA ILE A 151 -4.78 -20.84 -18.94
C ILE A 151 -3.40 -21.32 -19.39
N LEU A 152 -2.36 -20.51 -19.15
CA LEU A 152 -0.98 -20.85 -19.51
C LEU A 152 -0.43 -22.03 -18.71
N SER A 153 -0.92 -22.26 -17.50
CA SER A 153 -0.51 -23.40 -16.67
C SER A 153 -1.23 -24.69 -17.07
N VAL A 154 -2.51 -24.61 -17.44
CA VAL A 154 -3.34 -25.77 -17.78
C VAL A 154 -3.12 -26.24 -19.23
N MET A 155 -2.95 -25.31 -20.17
CA MET A 155 -2.85 -25.62 -21.62
C MET A 155 -1.72 -26.61 -21.98
N PRO A 156 -0.49 -26.49 -21.42
CA PRO A 156 0.56 -27.46 -21.70
C PRO A 156 0.21 -28.89 -21.24
N LYS A 157 -0.50 -29.01 -20.10
CA LYS A 157 -0.95 -30.32 -19.59
C LYS A 157 -2.02 -30.92 -20.46
N LEU A 158 -2.98 -30.12 -20.94
CA LEU A 158 -3.98 -30.54 -21.91
C LEU A 158 -3.34 -31.06 -23.20
N LYS A 159 -2.29 -30.41 -23.72
CA LYS A 159 -1.56 -30.86 -24.89
C LYS A 159 -0.79 -32.15 -24.69
N GLN A 160 -0.35 -32.46 -23.44
CA GLN A 160 0.36 -33.68 -23.08
C GLN A 160 -0.59 -34.86 -22.84
N THR A 161 -1.87 -34.60 -22.58
CA THR A 161 -2.88 -35.66 -22.34
C THR A 161 -3.17 -36.41 -23.62
N ASN A 162 -3.13 -37.73 -23.55
CA ASN A 162 -3.36 -38.59 -24.71
C ASN A 162 -4.88 -38.68 -25.03
N LYS A 163 -5.29 -38.09 -26.15
CA LYS A 163 -6.69 -38.10 -26.61
C LYS A 163 -7.26 -39.50 -26.75
N ARG A 164 -6.44 -40.48 -27.18
CA ARG A 164 -6.86 -41.89 -27.35
C ARG A 164 -7.36 -42.53 -26.06
N THR A 165 -6.85 -42.10 -24.89
CA THR A 165 -7.32 -42.61 -23.59
C THR A 165 -8.75 -42.17 -23.29
N TYR A 166 -9.10 -40.94 -23.69
CA TYR A 166 -10.47 -40.42 -23.57
C TYR A 166 -11.41 -41.13 -24.55
N GLU A 167 -11.00 -41.29 -25.80
CA GLU A 167 -11.76 -42.00 -26.82
C GLU A 167 -12.00 -43.48 -26.43
N ALA A 168 -10.97 -44.19 -25.94
CA ALA A 168 -11.11 -45.56 -25.45
C ALA A 168 -12.08 -45.68 -24.26
N ALA A 169 -12.18 -44.67 -23.41
CA ALA A 169 -13.16 -44.66 -22.31
C ALA A 169 -14.59 -44.53 -22.84
N LEU A 170 -14.80 -43.74 -23.89
CA LEU A 170 -16.09 -43.63 -24.59
C LEU A 170 -16.49 -44.93 -25.28
N ASP A 171 -15.53 -45.58 -25.98
CA ASP A 171 -15.74 -46.86 -26.66
C ASP A 171 -16.12 -47.98 -25.68
N LEU A 172 -15.65 -47.88 -24.42
CA LEU A 172 -16.03 -48.81 -23.34
C LEU A 172 -17.39 -48.43 -22.69
N GLY A 173 -18.15 -47.50 -23.28
CA GLY A 173 -19.49 -47.13 -22.81
C GLY A 173 -19.53 -46.07 -21.71
N ALA A 174 -18.42 -45.41 -21.39
CA ALA A 174 -18.43 -44.30 -20.43
C ALA A 174 -19.14 -43.07 -21.03
N SER A 175 -19.97 -42.40 -20.23
CA SER A 175 -20.54 -41.12 -20.65
C SER A 175 -19.43 -40.06 -20.80
N PRO A 176 -19.58 -39.04 -21.66
CA PRO A 176 -18.56 -38.01 -21.89
C PRO A 176 -18.12 -37.31 -20.59
N LEU A 177 -19.05 -36.98 -19.70
CA LEU A 177 -18.74 -36.34 -18.41
C LEU A 177 -17.97 -37.30 -17.49
N TYR A 178 -18.35 -38.58 -17.44
CA TYR A 178 -17.65 -39.58 -16.64
C TYR A 178 -16.22 -39.80 -17.16
N ALA A 179 -16.04 -39.94 -18.46
CA ALA A 179 -14.73 -40.06 -19.11
C ALA A 179 -13.87 -38.82 -18.84
N PHE A 180 -14.43 -37.61 -18.93
CA PHE A 180 -13.72 -36.38 -18.57
C PHE A 180 -13.25 -36.38 -17.12
N VAL A 181 -14.17 -36.62 -16.17
CA VAL A 181 -13.85 -36.54 -14.72
C VAL A 181 -12.89 -37.65 -14.27
N LYS A 182 -12.96 -38.83 -14.88
CA LYS A 182 -12.14 -39.98 -14.45
C LYS A 182 -10.84 -40.15 -15.23
N VAL A 183 -10.75 -39.60 -16.44
CA VAL A 183 -9.57 -39.77 -17.33
C VAL A 183 -8.86 -38.44 -17.52
N VAL A 184 -9.55 -37.44 -18.06
CA VAL A 184 -8.91 -36.17 -18.44
C VAL A 184 -8.56 -35.29 -17.22
N LEU A 185 -9.52 -35.10 -16.33
CA LEU A 185 -9.35 -34.22 -15.17
C LEU A 185 -8.17 -34.62 -14.25
N PRO A 186 -7.96 -35.92 -13.92
CA PRO A 186 -6.79 -36.32 -13.15
C PRO A 186 -5.46 -36.08 -13.85
N ASP A 187 -5.42 -36.20 -15.18
CA ASP A 187 -4.20 -35.98 -15.96
C ASP A 187 -3.81 -34.48 -16.01
N ILE A 188 -4.79 -33.58 -16.08
CA ILE A 188 -4.55 -32.13 -16.12
C ILE A 188 -4.48 -31.49 -14.73
N MET A 189 -4.87 -32.23 -13.67
CA MET A 189 -4.90 -31.72 -12.29
C MET A 189 -3.59 -31.07 -11.83
N PRO A 190 -2.38 -31.60 -12.16
CA PRO A 190 -1.14 -30.91 -11.82
C PRO A 190 -1.02 -29.52 -12.47
N GLY A 191 -1.56 -29.34 -13.69
CA GLY A 191 -1.62 -28.04 -14.36
C GLY A 191 -2.61 -27.08 -13.72
N ILE A 192 -3.79 -27.60 -13.33
CA ILE A 192 -4.82 -26.82 -12.61
C ILE A 192 -4.26 -26.34 -11.27
N PHE A 193 -3.63 -27.23 -10.51
CA PHE A 193 -3.05 -26.87 -9.21
C PHE A 193 -1.90 -25.88 -9.35
N SER A 194 -1.03 -26.04 -10.35
CA SER A 194 0.04 -25.10 -10.64
C SER A 194 -0.53 -23.72 -11.01
N GLY A 195 -1.60 -23.68 -11.82
CA GLY A 195 -2.32 -22.46 -12.17
C GLY A 195 -2.96 -21.78 -10.97
N PHE A 196 -3.59 -22.56 -10.09
CA PHE A 196 -4.15 -22.05 -8.84
C PHE A 196 -3.07 -21.42 -7.95
N LEU A 197 -1.96 -22.11 -7.71
CA LEU A 197 -0.87 -21.60 -6.89
C LEU A 197 -0.26 -20.33 -7.47
N LEU A 198 -0.09 -20.28 -8.80
CA LEU A 198 0.44 -19.09 -9.47
C LEU A 198 -0.54 -17.92 -9.33
N ALA A 199 -1.83 -18.13 -9.59
CA ALA A 199 -2.86 -17.11 -9.43
C ALA A 199 -2.95 -16.63 -7.96
N PHE A 200 -2.87 -17.53 -7.00
CA PHE A 200 -2.86 -17.19 -5.57
C PHE A 200 -1.64 -16.33 -5.22
N THR A 201 -0.45 -16.71 -5.66
CA THR A 201 0.79 -15.97 -5.38
C THR A 201 0.76 -14.58 -6.02
N MET A 202 0.33 -14.48 -7.29
CA MET A 202 0.22 -13.21 -7.99
C MET A 202 -0.78 -12.27 -7.31
N SER A 203 -1.88 -12.82 -6.77
CA SER A 203 -2.88 -12.03 -6.05
C SER A 203 -2.42 -11.60 -4.66
N LEU A 204 -1.55 -12.37 -3.98
CA LEU A 204 -0.99 -12.00 -2.68
C LEU A 204 -0.06 -10.79 -2.74
N ASP A 205 0.72 -10.69 -3.81
CA ASP A 205 1.79 -9.70 -3.95
C ASP A 205 1.36 -8.48 -4.79
N ASP A 206 0.11 -8.49 -5.32
CA ASP A 206 -0.35 -7.37 -6.13
C ASP A 206 -0.55 -6.12 -5.29
N PHE A 207 0.15 -5.06 -5.70
CA PHE A 207 -0.01 -3.71 -5.19
C PHE A 207 -0.72 -2.82 -6.19
N VAL A 208 -0.28 -2.86 -7.46
CA VAL A 208 -0.62 -1.84 -8.45
C VAL A 208 -2.10 -1.88 -8.81
N ILE A 209 -2.60 -3.05 -9.18
CA ILE A 209 -4.00 -3.22 -9.58
C ILE A 209 -4.92 -2.96 -8.39
N THR A 210 -4.55 -3.48 -7.20
CA THR A 210 -5.27 -3.23 -5.96
C THR A 210 -5.35 -1.74 -5.65
N HIS A 211 -4.25 -1.00 -5.76
CA HIS A 211 -4.19 0.43 -5.44
C HIS A 211 -5.21 1.26 -6.25
N PHE A 212 -5.40 0.94 -7.53
CA PHE A 212 -6.36 1.64 -8.39
C PHE A 212 -7.80 1.14 -8.25
N THR A 213 -8.00 -0.09 -7.77
CA THR A 213 -9.34 -0.70 -7.70
C THR A 213 -9.92 -0.82 -6.31
N LYS A 214 -9.15 -0.45 -5.26
CA LYS A 214 -9.62 -0.41 -3.87
C LYS A 214 -10.53 0.79 -3.63
N GLY A 215 -11.40 0.66 -2.65
CA GLY A 215 -12.20 1.76 -2.09
C GLY A 215 -11.87 2.00 -0.63
N PRO A 216 -12.53 2.99 -0.01
CA PRO A 216 -12.33 3.34 1.38
C PRO A 216 -12.49 2.15 2.32
N GLY A 217 -11.63 2.06 3.34
CA GLY A 217 -11.68 1.02 4.36
C GLY A 217 -11.31 -0.39 3.90
N VAL A 218 -10.86 -0.58 2.65
CA VAL A 218 -10.46 -1.89 2.13
C VAL A 218 -8.99 -1.83 1.72
N ASP A 219 -8.11 -2.24 2.61
CA ASP A 219 -6.69 -2.36 2.34
C ASP A 219 -6.25 -3.81 2.22
N THR A 220 -5.31 -4.04 1.30
CA THR A 220 -4.51 -5.27 1.27
C THR A 220 -3.19 -5.02 1.97
N LEU A 221 -2.49 -6.10 2.30
CA LEU A 221 -1.19 -6.00 2.96
C LEU A 221 -0.19 -5.20 2.12
N SER A 222 -0.19 -5.40 0.80
CA SER A 222 0.70 -4.69 -0.12
C SER A 222 0.42 -3.18 -0.14
N THR A 223 -0.86 -2.77 -0.14
CA THR A 223 -1.24 -1.35 -0.08
C THR A 223 -0.93 -0.73 1.28
N LYS A 224 -1.13 -1.47 2.37
CA LYS A 224 -0.80 -1.02 3.73
C LYS A 224 0.71 -0.87 3.92
N ILE A 225 1.51 -1.86 3.49
CA ILE A 225 2.98 -1.77 3.54
C ILE A 225 3.47 -0.55 2.75
N TYR A 226 2.93 -0.31 1.56
CA TYR A 226 3.30 0.84 0.75
C TYR A 226 3.01 2.17 1.45
N SER A 227 1.82 2.31 2.06
CA SER A 227 1.46 3.49 2.84
C SER A 227 2.44 3.69 4.02
N GLU A 228 2.73 2.64 4.79
CA GLU A 228 3.66 2.71 5.93
C GLU A 228 5.11 3.00 5.50
N VAL A 229 5.56 2.49 4.34
CA VAL A 229 6.92 2.80 3.82
C VAL A 229 7.07 4.29 3.52
N ARG A 230 6.03 4.94 3.04
CA ARG A 230 6.06 6.37 2.73
C ARG A 230 6.03 7.27 3.97
N LYS A 231 5.31 6.87 5.02
CA LYS A 231 5.26 7.60 6.30
C LYS A 231 6.52 7.43 7.16
N GLY A 232 7.36 6.49 6.84
CA GLY A 232 8.45 6.01 7.69
C GLY A 232 8.12 4.60 8.19
N ILE A 233 8.97 3.63 7.88
CA ILE A 233 8.69 2.22 8.17
C ILE A 233 8.70 2.00 9.69
N LYS A 234 7.54 1.71 10.27
CA LYS A 234 7.41 1.33 11.69
C LYS A 234 8.07 -0.04 11.94
N PRO A 235 8.66 -0.28 13.11
CA PRO A 235 9.30 -1.56 13.43
C PRO A 235 8.37 -2.78 13.34
N GLU A 236 7.05 -2.59 13.48
CA GLU A 236 6.02 -3.60 13.28
C GLU A 236 6.04 -4.15 11.84
N MET A 237 6.36 -3.31 10.85
CA MET A 237 6.49 -3.75 9.46
C MET A 237 7.69 -4.66 9.25
N TYR A 238 8.79 -4.47 10.01
CA TYR A 238 9.91 -5.40 10.00
C TYR A 238 9.52 -6.75 10.60
N ALA A 239 8.74 -6.74 11.70
CA ALA A 239 8.22 -7.97 12.31
C ALA A 239 7.27 -8.72 11.35
N LEU A 240 6.38 -8.00 10.67
CA LEU A 240 5.47 -8.56 9.66
C LEU A 240 6.23 -9.20 8.50
N SER A 241 7.18 -8.47 7.92
CA SER A 241 8.02 -8.95 6.80
C SER A 241 8.81 -10.20 7.21
N THR A 242 9.33 -10.22 8.44
CA THR A 242 10.04 -11.38 9.01
C THR A 242 9.12 -12.59 9.13
N LEU A 243 7.91 -12.43 9.68
CA LEU A 243 6.93 -13.51 9.80
C LEU A 243 6.51 -14.07 8.43
N MET A 244 6.26 -13.19 7.46
CA MET A 244 5.92 -13.60 6.09
C MET A 244 7.06 -14.42 5.46
N PHE A 245 8.29 -13.91 5.55
CA PHE A 245 9.45 -14.62 4.99
C PHE A 245 9.65 -15.99 5.65
N VAL A 246 9.59 -16.07 6.98
CA VAL A 246 9.74 -17.32 7.73
C VAL A 246 8.62 -18.29 7.37
N THR A 247 7.38 -17.83 7.23
CA THR A 247 6.24 -18.66 6.83
C THR A 247 6.45 -19.25 5.43
N VAL A 248 6.85 -18.42 4.46
CA VAL A 248 7.15 -18.87 3.09
C VAL A 248 8.32 -19.86 3.09
N LEU A 249 9.37 -19.58 3.86
CA LEU A 249 10.53 -20.46 3.98
C LEU A 249 10.15 -21.85 4.56
N ILE A 250 9.35 -21.86 5.62
CA ILE A 250 8.82 -23.10 6.22
C ILE A 250 7.98 -23.88 5.21
N LEU A 251 7.09 -23.21 4.47
CA LEU A 251 6.27 -23.84 3.43
C LEU A 251 7.15 -24.44 2.32
N LEU A 252 8.16 -23.72 1.85
CA LEU A 252 9.11 -24.21 0.86
C LEU A 252 9.89 -25.43 1.36
N ILE A 253 10.36 -25.40 2.61
CA ILE A 253 11.04 -26.54 3.24
C ILE A 253 10.09 -27.74 3.32
N LEU A 254 8.86 -27.56 3.78
CA LEU A 254 7.86 -28.65 3.88
C LEU A 254 7.52 -29.25 2.52
N ILE A 255 7.41 -28.43 1.47
CA ILE A 255 7.20 -28.89 0.11
C ILE A 255 8.39 -29.71 -0.39
N ASN A 256 9.61 -29.26 -0.13
CA ASN A 256 10.84 -29.94 -0.57
C ASN A 256 11.19 -31.19 0.24
N LEU A 257 10.83 -31.23 1.54
CA LEU A 257 10.98 -32.39 2.40
C LEU A 257 9.94 -33.50 2.11
N SER A 258 8.88 -33.18 1.35
CA SER A 258 7.93 -34.17 0.88
C SER A 258 8.67 -35.15 -0.04
N PRO A 259 8.72 -36.48 0.26
CA PRO A 259 9.56 -37.42 -0.46
C PRO A 259 9.19 -37.36 -1.95
N ALA A 260 10.08 -36.79 -2.77
CA ALA A 260 10.03 -37.01 -4.21
C ALA A 260 10.11 -38.54 -4.40
N ASP A 261 9.05 -39.10 -4.95
CA ASP A 261 8.97 -40.52 -5.27
C ASP A 261 10.21 -40.87 -6.12
N LYS A 262 11.25 -41.42 -5.49
CA LYS A 262 12.42 -41.93 -6.20
C LYS A 262 11.87 -42.95 -7.20
N ARG A 263 11.75 -42.54 -8.46
CA ARG A 263 11.33 -43.41 -9.56
C ARG A 263 12.23 -44.63 -9.59
N LYS A 264 11.76 -45.71 -9.01
CA LYS A 264 12.24 -47.04 -9.37
C LYS A 264 11.85 -47.25 -10.83
N LYS A 265 12.84 -47.24 -11.70
CA LYS A 265 12.71 -47.73 -13.07
C LYS A 265 12.18 -49.18 -12.97
N ASN A 266 11.15 -49.46 -13.80
CA ASN A 266 10.60 -50.78 -14.04
C ASN A 266 9.65 -51.35 -12.98
N VAL A 267 8.36 -51.00 -13.05
CA VAL A 267 7.24 -51.85 -12.61
C VAL A 267 6.05 -51.59 -13.55
N PRO A 268 5.37 -52.67 -14.02
CA PRO A 268 4.26 -52.55 -14.98
C PRO A 268 3.07 -51.83 -14.36
N VAL A 269 2.37 -51.08 -15.23
CA VAL A 269 1.21 -50.24 -14.89
C VAL A 269 0.09 -51.10 -14.30
N ARG A 270 -0.06 -51.04 -12.97
CA ARG A 270 -1.25 -51.56 -12.28
C ARG A 270 -2.13 -50.39 -11.85
N PHE A 271 -3.44 -50.52 -12.07
CA PHE A 271 -4.53 -49.55 -11.88
C PHE A 271 -4.63 -48.82 -10.51
N GLY A 272 -3.59 -48.85 -9.71
CA GLY A 272 -3.56 -48.25 -8.35
C GLY A 272 -3.17 -46.76 -8.27
N ARG A 273 -2.73 -46.12 -9.37
CA ARG A 273 -2.13 -44.77 -9.33
C ARG A 273 -3.15 -43.63 -9.12
N ALA A 274 -4.34 -43.75 -9.69
CA ALA A 274 -5.39 -42.73 -9.55
C ALA A 274 -5.86 -42.58 -8.07
N ARG A 275 -5.85 -43.68 -7.32
CA ARG A 275 -6.26 -43.70 -5.91
C ARG A 275 -5.23 -43.08 -4.97
N LYS A 276 -3.93 -43.12 -5.31
CA LYS A 276 -2.85 -42.48 -4.52
C LYS A 276 -2.78 -40.96 -4.76
N ILE A 277 -3.01 -40.51 -6.00
CA ILE A 277 -3.02 -39.06 -6.36
C ILE A 277 -4.25 -38.40 -5.74
N GLY A 278 -5.42 -39.01 -5.79
CA GLY A 278 -6.63 -38.49 -5.13
C GLY A 278 -6.47 -38.46 -3.60
N ARG A 279 -5.84 -39.47 -2.98
CA ARG A 279 -5.59 -39.47 -1.53
C ARG A 279 -4.56 -38.45 -1.10
N PHE A 280 -3.50 -38.22 -1.89
CA PHE A 280 -2.50 -37.18 -1.64
C PHE A 280 -3.11 -35.78 -1.76
N PHE A 281 -3.96 -35.58 -2.77
CA PHE A 281 -4.68 -34.31 -2.99
C PHE A 281 -5.66 -34.04 -1.84
N PHE A 282 -6.48 -35.01 -1.46
CA PHE A 282 -7.42 -34.90 -0.36
C PHE A 282 -6.73 -34.71 1.01
N GLN A 283 -5.65 -35.42 1.27
CA GLN A 283 -4.93 -35.35 2.56
C GLN A 283 -4.12 -34.07 2.75
N LYS A 284 -3.75 -33.34 1.67
CA LYS A 284 -3.00 -32.08 1.76
C LYS A 284 -3.84 -30.85 1.44
N LEU A 285 -4.86 -30.97 0.59
CA LEU A 285 -5.73 -29.85 0.25
C LEU A 285 -6.79 -29.59 1.34
N ILE A 286 -7.28 -30.63 1.99
CA ILE A 286 -8.27 -30.46 3.07
C ILE A 286 -7.70 -29.66 4.25
N PRO A 287 -6.48 -29.89 4.77
CA PRO A 287 -5.93 -29.07 5.84
C PRO A 287 -5.72 -27.61 5.43
N VAL A 288 -5.30 -27.38 4.18
CA VAL A 288 -5.15 -26.00 3.65
C VAL A 288 -6.51 -25.34 3.48
N ALA A 289 -7.47 -26.04 2.90
CA ALA A 289 -8.84 -25.53 2.77
C ALA A 289 -9.52 -25.32 4.14
N MET A 290 -9.26 -26.21 5.11
CA MET A 290 -9.75 -26.04 6.48
C MET A 290 -9.08 -24.86 7.20
N ALA A 291 -7.76 -24.69 7.07
CA ALA A 291 -7.05 -23.53 7.62
C ALA A 291 -7.60 -22.22 7.03
N VAL A 292 -7.88 -22.21 5.73
CA VAL A 292 -8.48 -21.09 5.03
C VAL A 292 -9.93 -20.86 5.48
N LEU A 293 -10.72 -21.91 5.66
CA LEU A 293 -12.10 -21.79 6.20
C LEU A 293 -12.11 -21.30 7.65
N ILE A 294 -11.12 -21.67 8.46
CA ILE A 294 -10.95 -21.16 9.83
C ILE A 294 -10.60 -19.66 9.79
N VAL A 295 -9.73 -19.24 8.87
CA VAL A 295 -9.39 -17.83 8.68
C VAL A 295 -10.61 -17.03 8.19
N ILE A 296 -11.37 -17.56 7.22
CA ILE A 296 -12.62 -16.95 6.73
C ILE A 296 -13.68 -16.93 7.83
N GLY A 297 -13.82 -18.01 8.59
CA GLY A 297 -14.75 -18.12 9.71
C GLY A 297 -14.42 -17.13 10.84
N GLY A 298 -13.13 -16.97 11.15
CA GLY A 298 -12.63 -15.98 12.10
C GLY A 298 -12.90 -14.54 11.64
N PHE A 299 -12.74 -14.26 10.36
CA PHE A 299 -13.04 -12.96 9.76
C PHE A 299 -14.56 -12.64 9.80
N ILE A 300 -15.40 -13.59 9.41
CA ILE A 300 -16.86 -13.40 9.47
C ILE A 300 -17.34 -13.23 10.93
N TYR A 301 -16.69 -13.89 11.88
CA TYR A 301 -17.00 -13.75 13.30
C TYR A 301 -16.51 -12.41 13.86
N GLY A 302 -15.31 -11.96 13.45
CA GLY A 302 -14.74 -10.67 13.85
C GLY A 302 -15.45 -9.44 13.24
N GLN A 303 -16.08 -9.59 12.05
CA GLN A 303 -16.91 -8.52 11.48
C GLN A 303 -18.32 -8.42 12.12
N LYS A 304 -18.74 -9.39 12.93
CA LYS A 304 -20.06 -9.35 13.56
C LYS A 304 -20.20 -8.35 14.72
N ASP A 305 -19.10 -7.84 15.24
CA ASP A 305 -19.12 -6.85 16.34
C ASP A 305 -19.16 -5.37 15.86
N GLY A 306 -19.23 -5.13 14.54
CA GLY A 306 -19.24 -3.80 13.93
C GLY A 306 -20.55 -3.48 13.19
N THR A 307 -21.73 -3.74 13.75
CA THR A 307 -22.94 -3.04 13.30
C THR A 307 -23.05 -1.74 14.06
N SER A 308 -22.46 -0.70 13.49
CA SER A 308 -22.67 0.69 13.91
C SER A 308 -24.17 0.95 14.11
N LYS A 309 -24.53 1.48 15.27
CA LYS A 309 -25.93 1.83 15.57
C LYS A 309 -26.38 3.06 14.77
N ASN A 310 -25.45 3.95 14.44
CA ASN A 310 -25.73 5.28 13.90
C ASN A 310 -25.07 5.52 12.53
N GLY A 311 -24.65 4.45 11.83
CA GLY A 311 -24.03 4.57 10.51
C GLY A 311 -22.52 4.74 10.55
N GLN A 312 -21.94 5.29 9.50
CA GLN A 312 -20.49 5.45 9.34
C GLN A 312 -20.14 6.86 8.85
N VAL A 313 -18.87 7.25 8.99
CA VAL A 313 -18.29 8.44 8.39
C VAL A 313 -16.96 8.07 7.70
N ILE A 314 -16.78 8.52 6.46
CA ILE A 314 -15.56 8.28 5.70
C ILE A 314 -14.70 9.53 5.74
N VAL A 315 -13.59 9.45 6.49
CA VAL A 315 -12.64 10.54 6.72
C VAL A 315 -11.44 10.38 5.79
N TYR A 316 -11.02 11.48 5.15
CA TYR A 316 -9.84 11.52 4.30
C TYR A 316 -8.91 12.64 4.76
N ASN A 317 -7.79 12.27 5.39
CA ASN A 317 -6.91 13.19 6.10
C ASN A 317 -5.43 12.97 5.73
N TRP A 318 -4.56 13.80 6.25
CA TRP A 318 -3.11 13.63 6.18
C TRP A 318 -2.65 12.43 7.01
N GLY A 319 -1.51 11.87 6.68
CA GLY A 319 -0.88 10.80 7.46
C GLY A 319 -0.43 11.31 8.84
N GLU A 320 -0.70 10.52 9.88
CA GLU A 320 -0.32 10.82 11.28
C GLU A 320 -0.78 12.21 11.80
N TYR A 321 -1.97 12.64 11.39
CA TYR A 321 -2.52 13.97 11.62
C TYR A 321 -3.65 14.01 12.64
N ILE A 322 -3.99 12.86 13.23
CA ILE A 322 -4.96 12.68 14.31
C ILE A 322 -4.48 11.54 15.22
N ASP A 323 -4.67 11.69 16.52
CA ASP A 323 -4.41 10.59 17.44
C ASP A 323 -5.48 9.50 17.24
N PRO A 324 -5.10 8.23 17.04
CA PRO A 324 -6.05 7.14 16.90
C PRO A 324 -7.04 6.99 18.07
N GLU A 325 -6.64 7.39 19.29
CA GLU A 325 -7.52 7.37 20.46
C GLU A 325 -8.72 8.31 20.30
N ILE A 326 -8.59 9.39 19.50
CA ILE A 326 -9.70 10.30 19.18
C ILE A 326 -10.75 9.60 18.33
N ILE A 327 -10.32 8.74 17.41
CA ILE A 327 -11.21 7.95 16.56
C ILE A 327 -12.00 6.96 17.42
N ASP A 328 -11.30 6.22 18.29
CA ASP A 328 -11.93 5.26 19.22
C ASP A 328 -12.95 5.98 20.13
N LEU A 329 -12.59 7.17 20.65
CA LEU A 329 -13.48 7.98 21.48
C LEU A 329 -14.74 8.46 20.72
N PHE A 330 -14.57 8.92 19.47
CA PHE A 330 -15.70 9.32 18.63
C PHE A 330 -16.67 8.15 18.40
N GLU A 331 -16.14 6.97 18.07
CA GLU A 331 -16.95 5.76 17.86
C GLU A 331 -17.68 5.34 19.13
N GLU A 332 -17.02 5.45 20.30
CA GLU A 332 -17.63 5.11 21.60
C GLU A 332 -18.75 6.09 21.98
N GLU A 333 -18.52 7.40 21.83
CA GLU A 333 -19.48 8.43 22.22
C GLU A 333 -20.68 8.51 21.27
N THR A 334 -20.47 8.30 19.97
CA THR A 334 -21.51 8.52 18.94
C THR A 334 -22.16 7.24 18.43
N GLY A 335 -21.46 6.11 18.51
CA GLY A 335 -21.84 4.86 17.85
C GLY A 335 -21.77 4.94 16.32
N ILE A 336 -21.01 5.88 15.77
CA ILE A 336 -20.74 6.04 14.33
C ILE A 336 -19.38 5.43 14.03
N ASP A 337 -19.29 4.47 13.10
CA ASP A 337 -18.02 3.87 12.69
C ASP A 337 -17.22 4.84 11.82
N VAL A 338 -15.92 4.96 12.07
CA VAL A 338 -15.01 5.80 11.28
C VAL A 338 -14.22 4.96 10.28
N ILE A 339 -14.38 5.24 9.00
CA ILE A 339 -13.51 4.72 7.95
C ILE A 339 -12.46 5.79 7.66
N TYR A 340 -11.26 5.61 8.20
CA TYR A 340 -10.18 6.59 8.09
C TYR A 340 -9.24 6.23 6.96
N GLU A 341 -9.06 7.14 6.01
CA GLU A 341 -8.08 7.06 4.93
C GLU A 341 -7.13 8.25 4.96
N GLU A 342 -5.94 8.04 4.41
CA GLU A 342 -4.90 9.05 4.41
C GLU A 342 -4.46 9.41 2.99
N PHE A 343 -4.04 10.66 2.82
CA PHE A 343 -3.39 11.14 1.61
C PHE A 343 -2.05 11.80 1.93
N GLU A 344 -1.18 11.86 0.95
CA GLU A 344 0.17 12.36 1.10
C GLU A 344 0.30 13.84 0.68
N THR A 345 -0.44 14.22 -0.38
CA THR A 345 -0.42 15.58 -0.91
C THR A 345 -1.82 15.98 -1.38
N ASN A 346 -2.09 17.28 -1.36
CA ASN A 346 -3.32 17.83 -1.90
C ASN A 346 -3.50 17.47 -3.40
N GLU A 347 -2.40 17.36 -4.14
CA GLU A 347 -2.38 17.05 -5.57
C GLU A 347 -2.81 15.60 -5.85
N ILE A 348 -2.60 14.69 -4.90
CA ILE A 348 -3.09 13.29 -4.96
C ILE A 348 -4.54 13.21 -4.49
N MET A 349 -4.91 13.96 -3.45
CA MET A 349 -6.26 14.00 -2.90
C MET A 349 -7.28 14.62 -3.87
N TYR A 350 -6.96 15.78 -4.46
CA TYR A 350 -7.87 16.57 -5.27
C TYR A 350 -8.49 15.81 -6.46
N PRO A 351 -7.73 15.08 -7.31
CA PRO A 351 -8.30 14.31 -8.41
C PRO A 351 -9.28 13.21 -7.96
N LYS A 352 -9.08 12.62 -6.79
CA LYS A 352 -10.01 11.63 -6.24
C LYS A 352 -11.34 12.26 -5.86
N ILE A 353 -11.31 13.43 -5.22
CA ILE A 353 -12.54 14.18 -4.90
C ILE A 353 -13.23 14.63 -6.19
N GLN A 354 -12.47 15.22 -7.11
CA GLN A 354 -13.00 15.75 -8.39
C GLN A 354 -13.64 14.64 -9.25
N SER A 355 -13.07 13.45 -9.26
CA SER A 355 -13.61 12.33 -10.03
C SER A 355 -14.95 11.82 -9.52
N GLY A 356 -15.27 12.08 -8.24
CA GLY A 356 -16.46 11.56 -7.58
C GLY A 356 -16.52 10.04 -7.47
N ALA A 357 -15.42 9.34 -7.78
CA ALA A 357 -15.35 7.87 -7.76
C ALA A 357 -15.55 7.29 -6.35
N ILE A 358 -15.13 8.05 -5.36
CA ILE A 358 -15.28 7.75 -3.94
C ILE A 358 -16.05 8.90 -3.29
N ALA A 359 -17.09 8.57 -2.53
CA ALA A 359 -17.81 9.56 -1.73
C ALA A 359 -17.18 9.61 -0.34
N TYR A 360 -16.20 10.49 -0.17
CA TYR A 360 -15.71 10.83 1.16
C TYR A 360 -16.72 11.75 1.85
N ASP A 361 -16.87 11.60 3.17
CA ASP A 361 -17.82 12.42 3.93
C ASP A 361 -17.16 13.66 4.52
N VAL A 362 -15.88 13.57 4.92
CA VAL A 362 -15.11 14.69 5.43
C VAL A 362 -13.66 14.59 4.97
N VAL A 363 -13.07 15.72 4.60
CA VAL A 363 -11.69 15.83 4.10
C VAL A 363 -10.99 17.00 4.79
N CYS A 364 -9.66 16.91 4.99
CA CYS A 364 -8.86 17.96 5.62
C CYS A 364 -7.77 18.50 4.66
N PRO A 365 -8.11 19.28 3.64
CA PRO A 365 -7.13 19.90 2.75
C PRO A 365 -6.53 21.19 3.32
N SER A 366 -5.44 21.65 2.70
CA SER A 366 -4.85 22.95 3.00
C SER A 366 -5.62 24.10 2.34
N ASP A 367 -5.43 25.28 2.87
CA ASP A 367 -6.05 26.55 2.48
C ASP A 367 -6.19 26.77 0.97
N TYR A 368 -5.08 26.70 0.23
CA TYR A 368 -5.06 26.91 -1.23
C TYR A 368 -5.89 25.87 -2.00
N MET A 369 -5.94 24.66 -1.47
CA MET A 369 -6.71 23.59 -2.08
C MET A 369 -8.20 23.74 -1.77
N ILE A 370 -8.55 24.21 -0.57
CA ILE A 370 -9.94 24.56 -0.20
C ILE A 370 -10.47 25.63 -1.15
N GLN A 371 -9.69 26.71 -1.38
CA GLN A 371 -10.06 27.74 -2.33
C GLN A 371 -10.35 27.14 -3.72
N ARG A 372 -9.45 26.29 -4.21
CA ARG A 372 -9.62 25.60 -5.50
C ARG A 372 -10.85 24.72 -5.55
N MET A 373 -11.15 24.02 -4.44
CA MET A 373 -12.33 23.15 -4.35
C MET A 373 -13.62 23.96 -4.33
N ILE A 374 -13.65 25.13 -3.68
CA ILE A 374 -14.78 26.08 -3.71
C ILE A 374 -15.01 26.59 -5.13
N GLU A 375 -13.95 27.09 -5.79
CA GLU A 375 -14.00 27.60 -7.16
C GLU A 375 -14.52 26.56 -8.18
N ASN A 376 -14.29 25.26 -7.93
CA ASN A 376 -14.73 24.16 -8.77
C ASN A 376 -16.05 23.51 -8.31
N ASP A 377 -16.76 24.11 -7.35
CA ASP A 377 -18.06 23.66 -6.84
C ASP A 377 -18.02 22.20 -6.31
N LEU A 378 -16.95 21.83 -5.60
CA LEU A 378 -16.71 20.48 -5.08
C LEU A 378 -17.11 20.32 -3.62
N LEU A 379 -17.47 21.40 -2.90
CA LEU A 379 -17.78 21.40 -1.47
C LEU A 379 -19.26 21.65 -1.21
N ALA A 380 -19.76 21.05 -0.12
CA ALA A 380 -21.07 21.35 0.46
C ALA A 380 -20.93 22.44 1.53
N GLU A 381 -21.93 23.29 1.70
CA GLU A 381 -22.01 24.21 2.83
C GLU A 381 -22.20 23.44 4.13
N ILE A 382 -21.46 23.82 5.17
CA ILE A 382 -21.50 23.21 6.50
C ILE A 382 -22.64 23.84 7.31
N ASN A 383 -23.45 23.02 7.95
CA ASN A 383 -24.45 23.48 8.90
C ASN A 383 -23.82 23.67 10.28
N TYR A 384 -23.46 24.89 10.62
CA TYR A 384 -22.82 25.22 11.89
C TYR A 384 -23.71 25.01 13.12
N ASP A 385 -25.02 24.91 12.96
CA ASP A 385 -25.92 24.54 14.06
C ASP A 385 -25.64 23.13 14.59
N HIS A 386 -25.08 22.25 13.75
CA HIS A 386 -24.65 20.91 14.12
C HIS A 386 -23.24 20.86 14.72
N ILE A 387 -22.53 22.01 14.75
CA ILE A 387 -21.16 22.13 15.28
C ILE A 387 -21.10 23.14 16.45
N PRO A 388 -21.81 22.89 17.56
CA PRO A 388 -21.84 23.82 18.69
C PRO A 388 -20.49 24.05 19.36
N ASN A 389 -19.50 23.17 19.14
CA ASN A 389 -18.15 23.32 19.66
C ASN A 389 -17.28 24.28 18.82
N LEU A 390 -17.76 24.77 17.68
CA LEU A 390 -17.08 25.79 16.89
C LEU A 390 -16.72 27.04 17.71
N LYS A 391 -17.50 27.34 18.77
CA LYS A 391 -17.24 28.44 19.74
C LYS A 391 -15.89 28.35 20.41
N TYR A 392 -15.22 27.21 20.41
CA TYR A 392 -13.90 27.02 20.97
C TYR A 392 -12.76 27.30 19.98
N ILE A 393 -13.09 27.41 18.68
CA ILE A 393 -12.13 27.85 17.68
C ILE A 393 -11.94 29.38 17.83
N GLY A 394 -10.69 29.79 17.99
CA GLY A 394 -10.38 31.20 18.20
C GLY A 394 -10.74 32.08 17.00
N ASP A 395 -11.30 33.26 17.25
CA ASP A 395 -11.73 34.23 16.22
C ASP A 395 -10.64 34.56 15.18
N ASN A 396 -9.37 34.50 15.59
CA ASN A 396 -8.25 34.78 14.70
C ASN A 396 -8.15 33.72 13.59
N TYR A 397 -8.37 32.44 13.89
CA TYR A 397 -8.32 31.36 12.89
C TYR A 397 -9.51 31.46 11.93
N MET A 398 -10.70 31.77 12.43
CA MET A 398 -11.88 32.04 11.60
C MET A 398 -11.70 33.25 10.70
N LYS A 399 -10.96 34.28 11.15
CA LYS A 399 -10.61 35.45 10.31
C LYS A 399 -9.58 35.08 9.24
N MET A 400 -8.60 34.22 9.55
CA MET A 400 -7.60 33.76 8.60
C MET A 400 -8.24 32.89 7.52
N SER A 401 -9.21 32.03 7.86
CA SER A 401 -9.94 31.20 6.90
C SER A 401 -10.69 32.01 5.84
N ARG A 402 -11.09 33.24 6.13
CA ARG A 402 -11.75 34.14 5.14
C ARG A 402 -10.88 34.49 3.94
N GLN A 403 -9.59 34.23 3.98
CA GLN A 403 -8.70 34.44 2.84
C GLN A 403 -8.98 33.43 1.71
N PHE A 404 -9.45 32.22 2.05
CA PHE A 404 -9.73 31.15 1.09
C PHE A 404 -11.21 30.70 1.11
N ASP A 405 -11.93 30.97 2.20
CA ASP A 405 -13.37 30.77 2.37
C ASP A 405 -14.01 32.07 2.88
N PRO A 406 -14.30 33.05 2.00
CA PRO A 406 -14.63 34.44 2.39
C PRO A 406 -15.81 34.58 3.34
N GLU A 407 -16.78 33.69 3.24
CA GLU A 407 -17.98 33.68 4.10
C GLU A 407 -17.89 32.66 5.22
N ASN A 408 -16.78 31.92 5.32
CA ASN A 408 -16.62 30.77 6.24
C ASN A 408 -17.80 29.78 6.14
N LYS A 409 -18.19 29.39 4.93
CA LYS A 409 -19.33 28.48 4.72
C LYS A 409 -18.94 27.02 4.55
N TYR A 410 -17.70 26.78 4.11
CA TYR A 410 -17.27 25.49 3.61
C TYR A 410 -16.22 24.81 4.49
N SER A 411 -15.61 25.54 5.45
CA SER A 411 -14.43 25.05 6.15
C SER A 411 -14.43 25.35 7.65
N VAL A 412 -13.95 24.40 8.44
CA VAL A 412 -13.68 24.56 9.87
C VAL A 412 -12.18 24.41 10.10
N PRO A 413 -11.46 25.44 10.59
CA PRO A 413 -10.03 25.36 10.90
C PRO A 413 -9.70 24.21 11.85
N TYR A 414 -8.64 23.48 11.54
CA TYR A 414 -8.20 22.34 12.35
C TYR A 414 -6.80 22.56 12.91
N LEU A 415 -5.80 22.51 12.05
CA LEU A 415 -4.41 22.71 12.43
C LEU A 415 -3.77 23.80 11.60
N TRP A 416 -2.73 24.41 12.15
CA TRP A 416 -1.91 25.40 11.46
C TRP A 416 -0.44 25.20 11.77
N GLY A 417 0.42 25.68 10.93
CA GLY A 417 1.84 25.60 11.17
C GLY A 417 2.65 26.48 10.25
N THR A 418 3.96 26.33 10.40
CA THR A 418 4.97 26.99 9.57
C THR A 418 5.96 25.96 9.06
N VAL A 419 6.68 26.29 8.00
CA VAL A 419 7.83 25.53 7.54
C VAL A 419 9.11 26.20 8.05
N GLY A 420 10.10 25.42 8.46
CA GLY A 420 11.39 25.93 8.90
C GLY A 420 12.51 24.94 8.66
N ILE A 421 13.66 25.23 9.23
CA ILE A 421 14.84 24.40 9.15
C ILE A 421 15.05 23.68 10.49
N LEU A 422 14.99 22.35 10.46
CA LEU A 422 15.48 21.49 11.53
C LEU A 422 16.94 21.16 11.26
N TYR A 423 17.81 21.38 12.24
CA TYR A 423 19.24 21.13 12.05
C TYR A 423 19.85 20.37 13.22
N ASN A 424 20.90 19.60 12.93
CA ASN A 424 21.61 18.83 13.93
C ASN A 424 22.79 19.64 14.47
N LYS A 425 22.74 20.07 15.74
CA LYS A 425 23.76 20.87 16.45
C LYS A 425 25.15 20.22 16.49
N LYS A 426 25.25 18.91 16.28
CA LYS A 426 26.53 18.20 16.20
C LYS A 426 27.13 18.20 14.80
N MET A 427 26.36 18.53 13.78
CA MET A 427 26.78 18.54 12.39
C MET A 427 26.87 19.95 11.80
N VAL A 428 26.21 20.92 12.44
CA VAL A 428 26.16 22.32 12.02
C VAL A 428 26.77 23.19 13.12
N ASP A 429 27.90 23.81 12.82
CA ASP A 429 28.69 24.62 13.79
C ASP A 429 28.34 26.12 13.73
N GLU A 430 27.65 26.57 12.70
CA GLU A 430 27.32 27.96 12.42
C GLU A 430 25.85 28.28 12.76
N PRO A 431 25.52 29.55 13.00
CA PRO A 431 24.14 29.96 13.24
C PRO A 431 23.27 29.66 12.01
N VAL A 432 22.15 28.99 12.22
CA VAL A 432 21.13 28.71 11.21
C VAL A 432 20.06 29.80 11.31
N ASP A 433 20.16 30.88 10.53
CA ASP A 433 19.25 32.01 10.57
C ASP A 433 18.67 32.42 9.20
N SER A 434 19.07 31.72 8.15
CA SER A 434 18.70 32.05 6.76
C SER A 434 18.43 30.77 5.96
N TRP A 435 17.49 30.85 5.01
CA TRP A 435 17.29 29.79 4.02
C TRP A 435 18.54 29.51 3.18
N GLY A 436 19.45 30.52 3.08
CA GLY A 436 20.69 30.41 2.29
C GLY A 436 21.60 29.25 2.69
N ILE A 437 21.53 28.75 3.93
CA ILE A 437 22.32 27.60 4.39
C ILE A 437 22.02 26.34 3.58
N LEU A 438 20.82 26.23 2.98
CA LEU A 438 20.43 25.10 2.14
C LEU A 438 21.12 25.09 0.76
N TRP A 439 21.91 26.13 0.43
CA TRP A 439 22.75 26.23 -0.78
C TRP A 439 24.24 26.16 -0.44
N ASP A 440 24.60 25.95 0.84
CA ASP A 440 26.00 25.82 1.23
C ASP A 440 26.55 24.44 0.87
N LYS A 441 27.60 24.41 0.05
CA LYS A 441 28.29 23.18 -0.37
C LYS A 441 28.90 22.38 0.79
N LYS A 442 29.10 23.00 1.95
CA LYS A 442 29.55 22.33 3.18
C LYS A 442 28.61 21.19 3.57
N TYR A 443 27.31 21.30 3.23
CA TYR A 443 26.28 20.33 3.59
C TYR A 443 25.81 19.47 2.40
N GLU A 444 26.64 19.36 1.34
CA GLU A 444 26.38 18.47 0.20
C GLU A 444 26.06 17.04 0.70
N ASP A 445 25.04 16.41 0.10
CA ASP A 445 24.51 15.09 0.49
C ASP A 445 24.01 14.99 1.95
N SER A 446 23.73 16.13 2.61
CA SER A 446 23.27 16.18 4.01
C SER A 446 22.09 17.14 4.21
N ILE A 447 21.40 17.50 3.14
CA ILE A 447 20.22 18.37 3.12
C ILE A 447 19.00 17.56 2.73
N LEU A 448 17.93 17.65 3.51
CA LEU A 448 16.62 17.09 3.20
C LEU A 448 15.68 18.21 2.78
N MET A 449 15.14 18.14 1.57
CA MET A 449 14.15 19.08 1.07
C MET A 449 12.75 18.47 1.07
N GLN A 450 11.72 19.32 1.11
CA GLN A 450 10.33 18.87 0.98
C GLN A 450 10.02 18.39 -0.44
N ASP A 451 9.41 17.20 -0.54
CA ASP A 451 8.82 16.67 -1.78
C ASP A 451 7.40 17.26 -1.99
N SER A 452 7.32 18.57 -1.80
CA SER A 452 6.15 19.41 -2.03
C SER A 452 6.56 20.57 -2.94
N VAL A 453 5.92 20.66 -4.10
CA VAL A 453 6.22 21.73 -5.08
C VAL A 453 6.04 23.10 -4.45
N ARG A 454 4.95 23.28 -3.68
CA ARG A 454 4.63 24.56 -3.08
C ARG A 454 5.64 24.96 -2.00
N ASP A 455 6.02 24.04 -1.12
CA ASP A 455 6.98 24.33 -0.05
C ASP A 455 8.41 24.49 -0.57
N ALA A 456 8.83 23.70 -1.54
CA ALA A 456 10.14 23.86 -2.16
C ALA A 456 10.26 25.23 -2.86
N PHE A 457 9.24 25.65 -3.62
CA PHE A 457 9.21 26.98 -4.23
C PHE A 457 9.12 28.09 -3.18
N ALA A 458 8.36 27.89 -2.09
CA ALA A 458 8.25 28.85 -1.01
C ALA A 458 9.61 29.19 -0.39
N VAL A 459 10.43 28.17 -0.12
CA VAL A 459 11.81 28.33 0.39
C VAL A 459 12.66 29.16 -0.58
N ALA A 460 12.64 28.84 -1.88
CA ALA A 460 13.42 29.55 -2.89
C ALA A 460 12.94 31.00 -3.09
N LEU A 461 11.62 31.20 -3.17
CA LEU A 461 11.04 32.55 -3.32
C LEU A 461 11.37 33.43 -2.11
N LYS A 462 11.27 32.90 -0.88
CA LYS A 462 11.62 33.66 0.32
C LYS A 462 13.11 34.01 0.36
N TYR A 463 13.98 33.10 -0.01
CA TYR A 463 15.41 33.36 -0.07
C TYR A 463 15.75 34.44 -1.11
N LEU A 464 15.02 34.50 -2.23
CA LEU A 464 15.15 35.55 -3.24
C LEU A 464 14.47 36.87 -2.84
N GLY A 465 13.73 36.92 -1.72
CA GLY A 465 13.01 38.10 -1.24
C GLY A 465 11.65 38.32 -1.91
N TYR A 466 11.14 37.31 -2.62
CA TYR A 466 9.84 37.38 -3.31
C TYR A 466 8.67 36.95 -2.41
N SER A 467 7.45 37.21 -2.89
CA SER A 467 6.23 36.71 -2.26
C SER A 467 6.08 35.21 -2.43
N LEU A 468 5.64 34.50 -1.38
CA LEU A 468 5.28 33.07 -1.46
C LEU A 468 4.14 32.79 -2.43
N ASN A 469 3.27 33.81 -2.64
CA ASN A 469 2.11 33.72 -3.51
C ASN A 469 2.34 34.46 -4.84
N SER A 470 3.61 34.60 -5.24
CA SER A 470 3.93 35.21 -6.53
C SER A 470 3.34 34.39 -7.68
N THR A 471 2.72 35.09 -8.63
CA THR A 471 2.26 34.56 -9.92
C THR A 471 3.09 35.09 -11.08
N ASP A 472 4.12 35.90 -10.77
CA ASP A 472 5.03 36.46 -11.76
C ASP A 472 5.92 35.35 -12.32
N LEU A 473 5.93 35.19 -13.64
CA LEU A 473 6.67 34.12 -14.30
C LEU A 473 8.18 34.28 -14.18
N ASP A 474 8.68 35.52 -14.12
CA ASP A 474 10.12 35.78 -13.98
C ASP A 474 10.61 35.42 -12.57
N GLU A 475 9.82 35.72 -11.53
CA GLU A 475 10.10 35.34 -10.16
C GLU A 475 10.05 33.82 -9.97
N LEU A 476 9.07 33.16 -10.57
CA LEU A 476 8.94 31.70 -10.54
C LEU A 476 10.08 31.02 -11.30
N GLU A 477 10.52 31.57 -12.44
CA GLU A 477 11.67 31.07 -13.19
C GLU A 477 12.98 31.24 -12.41
N ALA A 478 13.16 32.37 -11.71
CA ALA A 478 14.30 32.60 -10.83
C ALA A 478 14.33 31.57 -9.69
N ALA A 479 13.21 31.32 -9.03
CA ALA A 479 13.09 30.32 -7.96
C ALA A 479 13.38 28.90 -8.47
N LYS A 480 12.84 28.55 -9.64
CA LYS A 480 13.13 27.25 -10.30
C LYS A 480 14.64 27.08 -10.57
N ASN A 481 15.29 28.10 -11.11
CA ASN A 481 16.71 28.03 -11.41
C ASN A 481 17.56 27.88 -10.14
N LEU A 482 17.18 28.57 -9.07
CA LEU A 482 17.81 28.44 -7.76
C LEU A 482 17.65 27.02 -7.18
N LEU A 483 16.47 26.40 -7.30
CA LEU A 483 16.23 25.01 -6.88
C LEU A 483 17.03 24.00 -7.73
N ILE A 484 17.18 24.26 -9.03
CA ILE A 484 18.04 23.44 -9.92
C ILE A 484 19.49 23.52 -9.47
N GLU A 485 19.98 24.69 -9.07
CA GLU A 485 21.32 24.87 -8.51
C GLU A 485 21.49 24.12 -7.18
N GLN A 486 20.48 24.10 -6.33
CA GLN A 486 20.49 23.38 -5.05
C GLN A 486 20.49 21.86 -5.22
N LYS A 487 19.82 21.36 -6.26
CA LYS A 487 19.55 19.91 -6.43
C LYS A 487 20.76 19.00 -6.23
N PRO A 488 21.98 19.31 -6.69
CA PRO A 488 23.17 18.49 -6.43
C PRO A 488 23.56 18.39 -4.95
N LEU A 489 23.12 19.32 -4.11
CA LEU A 489 23.45 19.37 -2.68
C LEU A 489 22.45 18.57 -1.84
N VAL A 490 21.28 18.28 -2.39
CA VAL A 490 20.17 17.63 -1.68
C VAL A 490 20.38 16.12 -1.63
N GLN A 491 20.40 15.57 -0.41
CA GLN A 491 20.45 14.12 -0.18
C GLN A 491 19.17 13.44 -0.67
N ALA A 492 18.00 14.00 -0.30
CA ALA A 492 16.71 13.47 -0.69
C ALA A 492 15.59 14.53 -0.62
N TYR A 493 14.59 14.36 -1.49
CA TYR A 493 13.31 15.03 -1.36
C TYR A 493 12.37 14.10 -0.59
N VAL A 494 11.82 14.55 0.53
CA VAL A 494 11.04 13.75 1.48
C VAL A 494 9.91 14.57 2.08
N ILE A 495 8.88 13.91 2.59
CA ILE A 495 7.81 14.52 3.39
C ILE A 495 7.98 13.99 4.83
N ASP A 496 7.21 13.00 5.24
CA ASP A 496 7.23 12.49 6.62
C ASP A 496 8.57 11.81 7.01
N GLN A 497 9.32 11.28 6.02
CA GLN A 497 10.60 10.62 6.27
C GLN A 497 11.69 11.56 6.79
N VAL A 498 11.52 12.89 6.68
CA VAL A 498 12.43 13.86 7.26
C VAL A 498 12.58 13.65 8.77
N ARG A 499 11.50 13.29 9.47
CA ARG A 499 11.51 12.98 10.91
C ARG A 499 12.50 11.88 11.26
N ASP A 500 12.30 10.69 10.68
CA ASP A 500 13.13 9.52 10.96
C ASP A 500 14.60 9.76 10.64
N LYS A 501 14.87 10.44 9.51
CA LYS A 501 16.22 10.76 9.06
C LYS A 501 16.93 11.75 9.98
N MET A 502 16.24 12.81 10.41
CA MET A 502 16.79 13.81 11.31
C MET A 502 16.97 13.23 12.73
N ILE A 503 15.99 12.49 13.25
CA ILE A 503 16.11 11.78 14.53
C ILE A 503 17.27 10.79 14.51
N GLY A 504 17.45 10.08 13.39
CA GLY A 504 18.55 9.14 13.18
C GLY A 504 19.92 9.78 12.98
N GLY A 505 20.01 11.10 12.79
CA GLY A 505 21.25 11.82 12.51
C GLY A 505 21.81 11.53 11.09
N GLU A 506 20.92 11.22 10.13
CA GLU A 506 21.32 10.89 8.75
C GLU A 506 21.57 12.13 7.90
N ALA A 507 21.13 13.32 8.33
CA ALA A 507 21.33 14.59 7.64
C ALA A 507 21.63 15.73 8.62
N ALA A 508 22.30 16.77 8.13
CA ALA A 508 22.63 17.97 8.90
C ALA A 508 21.47 18.96 8.95
N LEU A 509 20.74 19.12 7.84
CA LEU A 509 19.68 20.09 7.63
C LEU A 509 18.44 19.42 7.05
N GLY A 510 17.27 19.78 7.52
CA GLY A 510 16.00 19.31 6.98
C GLY A 510 14.95 20.43 6.95
N VAL A 511 14.29 20.61 5.82
CA VAL A 511 13.11 21.47 5.72
C VAL A 511 11.91 20.68 6.23
N ILE A 512 11.23 21.19 7.25
CA ILE A 512 10.21 20.44 8.00
C ILE A 512 9.11 21.37 8.52
N TYR A 513 7.94 20.79 8.78
CA TYR A 513 6.83 21.49 9.44
C TYR A 513 7.06 21.65 10.94
N SER A 514 6.60 22.76 11.53
CA SER A 514 6.86 23.14 12.92
C SER A 514 6.39 22.07 13.93
N GLY A 515 5.22 21.47 13.74
CA GLY A 515 4.70 20.42 14.63
C GLY A 515 5.59 19.17 14.65
N GLU A 516 6.04 18.72 13.47
CA GLU A 516 6.96 17.59 13.34
C GLU A 516 8.35 17.89 13.90
N ALA A 517 8.81 19.13 13.75
CA ALA A 517 10.09 19.55 14.31
C ALA A 517 10.10 19.43 15.85
N LEU A 518 9.00 19.82 16.51
CA LEU A 518 8.85 19.67 17.95
C LEU A 518 8.91 18.20 18.38
N TYR A 519 8.25 17.31 17.65
CA TYR A 519 8.35 15.88 17.89
C TYR A 519 9.79 15.37 17.73
N CYS A 520 10.48 15.79 16.67
CA CYS A 520 11.87 15.41 16.44
C CYS A 520 12.81 15.87 17.57
N GLN A 521 12.60 17.07 18.12
CA GLN A 521 13.38 17.59 19.25
C GLN A 521 13.16 16.79 20.55
N GLN A 522 11.96 16.26 20.76
CA GLN A 522 11.65 15.37 21.90
C GLN A 522 12.40 14.03 21.79
N GLU A 523 12.47 13.46 20.58
CA GLU A 523 13.14 12.17 20.32
C GLU A 523 14.67 12.30 20.23
N ASN A 524 15.18 13.45 19.78
CA ASN A 524 16.62 13.70 19.65
C ASN A 524 16.98 15.13 20.10
N PRO A 525 17.55 15.29 21.31
CA PRO A 525 17.89 16.61 21.88
C PRO A 525 19.02 17.33 21.14
N ASP A 526 19.72 16.66 20.21
CA ASP A 526 20.74 17.28 19.38
C ASP A 526 20.15 18.10 18.21
N LEU A 527 18.84 18.00 18.00
CA LEU A 527 18.12 18.75 16.96
C LEU A 527 17.64 20.10 17.49
N ASP A 528 17.63 21.10 16.63
CA ASP A 528 17.02 22.39 16.89
C ASP A 528 16.29 22.92 15.65
N TYR A 529 15.28 23.76 15.87
CA TYR A 529 14.39 24.27 14.82
C TYR A 529 14.43 25.79 14.76
N VAL A 530 14.47 26.33 13.56
CA VAL A 530 14.49 27.76 13.33
C VAL A 530 13.57 28.16 12.16
N ILE A 531 12.93 29.30 12.33
CA ILE A 531 12.26 30.03 11.25
C ILE A 531 13.27 31.04 10.72
N PRO A 532 13.72 30.95 9.45
CA PRO A 532 14.70 31.85 8.87
C PRO A 532 14.20 33.32 8.82
N LYS A 533 15.15 34.26 8.84
CA LYS A 533 14.90 35.71 8.89
C LYS A 533 14.15 36.25 7.67
N GLU A 534 14.25 35.59 6.54
CA GLU A 534 13.50 35.95 5.33
C GLU A 534 12.00 35.67 5.47
N GLY A 535 11.62 35.00 6.57
CA GLY A 535 10.25 34.58 6.84
C GLY A 535 9.89 33.26 6.20
N THR A 536 8.67 32.81 6.51
CA THR A 536 8.14 31.53 6.06
C THR A 536 6.65 31.63 5.75
N ASN A 537 6.04 30.53 5.31
CA ASN A 537 4.60 30.41 5.17
C ASN A 537 3.92 30.20 6.53
N ILE A 538 2.66 30.57 6.61
CA ILE A 538 1.68 30.06 7.58
C ILE A 538 0.62 29.37 6.75
N TRP A 539 0.36 28.12 7.05
CA TRP A 539 -0.71 27.34 6.41
C TRP A 539 -1.77 26.97 7.43
N ILE A 540 -3.00 26.79 6.97
CA ILE A 540 -4.12 26.30 7.76
C ILE A 540 -4.77 25.15 7.00
N ASP A 541 -4.82 23.99 7.66
CA ASP A 541 -5.63 22.88 7.20
C ASP A 541 -6.99 22.94 7.88
N SER A 542 -8.04 22.70 7.12
CA SER A 542 -9.40 22.80 7.62
C SER A 542 -10.25 21.63 7.16
N TRP A 543 -11.19 21.24 7.99
CA TRP A 543 -12.18 20.23 7.65
C TRP A 543 -13.21 20.80 6.68
N VAL A 544 -13.45 20.06 5.60
CA VAL A 544 -14.46 20.39 4.57
C VAL A 544 -15.30 19.16 4.27
N ILE A 545 -16.51 19.37 3.77
CA ILE A 545 -17.44 18.32 3.38
C ILE A 545 -17.55 18.33 1.85
N PRO A 546 -17.13 17.25 1.15
CA PRO A 546 -17.30 17.16 -0.30
C PRO A 546 -18.79 17.16 -0.69
N LYS A 547 -19.11 17.73 -1.85
CA LYS A 547 -20.49 17.86 -2.34
C LYS A 547 -21.18 16.51 -2.59
N ASN A 548 -20.43 15.44 -2.81
CA ASN A 548 -20.94 14.08 -3.01
C ASN A 548 -20.93 13.24 -1.74
N ALA A 549 -20.69 13.83 -0.56
CA ALA A 549 -20.77 13.17 0.73
C ALA A 549 -22.12 12.53 0.94
N LYS A 550 -22.15 11.34 1.54
CA LYS A 550 -23.38 10.59 1.78
C LYS A 550 -23.88 10.70 3.22
N ASN A 551 -22.96 10.96 4.15
CA ASN A 551 -23.22 10.97 5.59
C ASN A 551 -22.87 12.35 6.17
N VAL A 552 -23.50 13.42 5.66
CA VAL A 552 -23.17 14.82 6.01
C VAL A 552 -23.35 15.08 7.52
N GLU A 553 -24.43 14.59 8.14
CA GLU A 553 -24.66 14.76 9.58
C GLU A 553 -23.58 14.07 10.42
N ASN A 554 -23.10 12.89 9.98
CA ASN A 554 -22.02 12.18 10.67
C ASN A 554 -20.67 12.91 10.48
N ALA A 555 -20.46 13.53 9.31
CA ALA A 555 -19.28 14.37 9.05
C ALA A 555 -19.28 15.61 9.95
N GLU A 556 -20.40 16.29 10.10
CA GLU A 556 -20.57 17.44 11.01
C GLU A 556 -20.38 17.04 12.47
N ALA A 557 -20.88 15.87 12.88
CA ALA A 557 -20.63 15.32 14.21
C ALA A 557 -19.14 15.03 14.46
N PHE A 558 -18.43 14.52 13.45
CA PHE A 558 -17.00 14.27 13.53
C PHE A 558 -16.21 15.59 13.66
N ILE A 559 -16.51 16.60 12.86
CA ILE A 559 -15.93 17.94 12.95
C ILE A 559 -16.22 18.56 14.33
N ASN A 560 -17.44 18.41 14.85
CA ASN A 560 -17.85 18.95 16.13
C ASN A 560 -17.02 18.40 17.30
N ILE A 561 -16.73 17.11 17.33
CA ILE A 561 -15.87 16.50 18.36
C ILE A 561 -14.47 17.06 18.29
N LEU A 562 -13.90 17.20 17.09
CA LEU A 562 -12.54 17.74 16.91
C LEU A 562 -12.39 19.20 17.32
N CYS A 563 -13.49 19.96 17.41
CA CYS A 563 -13.47 21.32 17.94
C CYS A 563 -13.42 21.37 19.49
N ARG A 564 -13.46 20.25 20.20
CA ARG A 564 -13.44 20.22 21.67
C ARG A 564 -12.05 20.54 22.22
N PRO A 565 -11.95 21.33 23.32
CA PRO A 565 -10.65 21.68 23.92
C PRO A 565 -9.90 20.51 24.56
N ASP A 566 -10.60 19.47 25.02
CA ASP A 566 -10.00 18.25 25.56
C ASP A 566 -9.37 17.41 24.45
N ILE A 567 -10.02 17.32 23.30
CA ILE A 567 -9.52 16.64 22.11
C ILE A 567 -8.31 17.38 21.51
N ALA A 568 -8.36 18.70 21.45
CA ALA A 568 -7.25 19.51 20.95
C ALA A 568 -5.95 19.40 21.80
N LYS A 569 -6.02 18.80 22.99
CA LYS A 569 -4.87 18.55 23.88
C LYS A 569 -4.27 17.14 23.73
N MET A 570 -4.99 16.24 23.12
CA MET A 570 -4.51 14.90 22.78
C MET A 570 -3.54 14.96 21.60
#